data_17ac1d04a194015a35c1547044950728
#
_entry.id   17ac1d04a194015a35c1547044950728
#
_cell.length_a   1.000
_cell.length_b   1.000
_cell.length_c   1.000
_cell.angle_alpha   90.00
_cell.angle_beta   90.00
_cell.angle_gamma   90.00
#
_symmetry.space_group_name_H-M   'P 1'
#
loop_
_entity.id
_entity.type
_entity.pdbx_description
1 polymer ?
#
loop_
_entity_poly.entity_id
_entity_poly.type
_entity_poly.pdbx_seq_one_letter_code
_entity_poly.pdbx_strand_id
1 'polypeptide(L)'
;IGDFSRASGTDPITGLPLSSDFDQKEVMGKVNWAVTEKSRFLVTGGWVERLNASVKGRDFSGFNARGTYTWQMTEKLGLSINGWRVTAAMNNLTTNFSLNTGVSVQPYWQITERIRFEGDFSYEKRNFDRLTGFFDDASIVGRKNTFRNATLRAVYVPHPSLLLSTSIFHSDLSTDATAGGFNANGVTANLQYVYGKR
;
A
#
# COMPACT_ATOMS: atom_id res chain seq x y z
N ILE A 1 -20.78 7.32 3.08
CA ILE A 1 -20.98 8.57 2.30
C ILE A 1 -20.22 9.65 3.03
N GLY A 2 -19.33 10.32 2.35
CA GLY A 2 -18.55 11.42 2.92
C GLY A 2 -18.48 12.57 1.93
N ASP A 3 -18.81 13.76 2.42
CA ASP A 3 -18.64 15.02 1.70
C ASP A 3 -17.31 15.64 2.09
N PHE A 4 -16.49 15.97 1.12
CA PHE A 4 -15.20 16.59 1.35
C PHE A 4 -15.13 17.90 0.58
N SER A 5 -15.13 19.01 1.34
CA SER A 5 -15.02 20.35 0.77
C SER A 5 -13.64 20.96 1.03
N ARG A 6 -12.92 21.29 -0.02
CA ARG A 6 -11.66 22.05 0.06
C ARG A 6 -11.49 22.92 -1.18
N ALA A 7 -11.49 24.23 -0.99
CA ALA A 7 -11.14 25.15 -2.06
C ALA A 7 -9.65 25.02 -2.39
N SER A 8 -9.30 24.75 -3.63
CA SER A 8 -7.92 24.63 -4.07
C SER A 8 -7.71 25.31 -5.43
N GLY A 9 -7.29 26.56 -5.40
CA GLY A 9 -6.83 27.28 -6.56
C GLY A 9 -7.93 27.89 -7.44
N THR A 10 -7.47 28.57 -8.49
CA THR A 10 -8.32 29.24 -9.48
C THR A 10 -8.01 28.62 -10.84
N ASP A 11 -9.02 28.36 -11.64
CA ASP A 11 -8.88 27.92 -13.02
C ASP A 11 -8.09 28.99 -13.81
N PRO A 12 -6.94 28.67 -14.38
CA PRO A 12 -6.10 29.64 -15.07
C PRO A 12 -6.74 30.18 -16.36
N ILE A 13 -7.79 29.54 -16.88
CA ILE A 13 -8.49 29.94 -18.12
C ILE A 13 -9.72 30.75 -17.81
N THR A 14 -10.52 30.33 -16.82
CA THR A 14 -11.82 30.96 -16.52
C THR A 14 -11.78 31.90 -15.34
N GLY A 15 -10.72 31.89 -14.54
CA GLY A 15 -10.58 32.70 -13.31
C GLY A 15 -11.51 32.28 -12.17
N LEU A 16 -12.27 31.19 -12.34
CA LEU A 16 -13.20 30.71 -11.33
C LEU A 16 -12.50 29.84 -10.28
N PRO A 17 -12.94 29.87 -9.02
CA PRO A 17 -12.37 29.00 -8.00
C PRO A 17 -12.64 27.54 -8.36
N LEU A 18 -11.58 26.74 -8.44
CA LEU A 18 -11.68 25.30 -8.58
C LEU A 18 -11.98 24.70 -7.20
N SER A 19 -13.19 24.22 -7.02
CA SER A 19 -13.53 23.40 -5.87
C SER A 19 -12.99 21.98 -6.06
N SER A 20 -12.34 21.46 -5.04
CA SER A 20 -11.95 20.04 -4.97
C SER A 20 -13.00 19.20 -4.25
N ASP A 21 -14.24 19.70 -4.17
CA ASP A 21 -15.32 18.99 -3.54
C ASP A 21 -15.66 17.73 -4.33
N PHE A 22 -15.83 16.63 -3.62
CA PHE A 22 -16.23 15.36 -4.20
C PHE A 22 -17.16 14.59 -3.27
N ASP A 23 -18.06 13.87 -3.86
CA ASP A 23 -18.90 12.87 -3.21
C ASP A 23 -18.28 11.49 -3.41
N GLN A 24 -18.09 10.74 -2.32
CA GLN A 24 -17.65 9.37 -2.40
C GLN A 24 -18.68 8.43 -1.80
N LYS A 25 -19.05 7.45 -2.59
CA LYS A 25 -19.90 6.32 -2.18
C LYS A 25 -19.10 5.06 -2.20
N GLU A 26 -19.22 4.26 -1.15
CA GLU A 26 -18.49 3.00 -1.02
C GLU A 26 -19.39 1.94 -0.40
N VAL A 27 -19.41 0.77 -1.00
CA VAL A 27 -20.07 -0.42 -0.47
C VAL A 27 -19.04 -1.52 -0.34
N MET A 28 -18.79 -1.96 0.90
CA MET A 28 -17.75 -2.95 1.21
C MET A 28 -18.36 -4.15 1.91
N GLY A 29 -17.95 -5.34 1.47
CA GLY A 29 -18.19 -6.62 2.13
C GLY A 29 -16.92 -7.13 2.79
N LYS A 30 -17.06 -7.85 3.90
CA LYS A 30 -15.95 -8.49 4.61
C LYS A 30 -16.28 -9.94 4.90
N VAL A 31 -15.37 -10.84 4.52
CA VAL A 31 -15.44 -12.27 4.81
C VAL A 31 -14.24 -12.64 5.66
N ASN A 32 -14.49 -13.29 6.79
CA ASN A 32 -13.46 -13.86 7.66
C ASN A 32 -13.76 -15.36 7.78
N TRP A 33 -12.89 -16.17 7.22
CA TRP A 33 -13.06 -17.60 7.16
C TRP A 33 -11.86 -18.33 7.79
N ALA A 34 -12.13 -19.06 8.86
CA ALA A 34 -11.19 -20.02 9.43
C ALA A 34 -11.23 -21.30 8.58
N VAL A 35 -10.30 -21.44 7.65
CA VAL A 35 -10.21 -22.60 6.74
C VAL A 35 -9.84 -23.85 7.53
N THR A 36 -8.91 -23.69 8.49
CA THR A 36 -8.52 -24.71 9.47
C THR A 36 -8.20 -24.00 10.80
N GLU A 37 -7.92 -24.78 11.85
CA GLU A 37 -7.41 -24.22 13.12
C GLU A 37 -6.10 -23.41 12.96
N LYS A 38 -5.33 -23.77 11.93
CA LYS A 38 -4.01 -23.17 11.65
C LYS A 38 -4.03 -22.17 10.49
N SER A 39 -5.16 -22.00 9.81
CA SER A 39 -5.23 -21.12 8.65
C SER A 39 -6.51 -20.29 8.64
N ARG A 40 -6.34 -19.02 8.31
CA ARG A 40 -7.42 -18.03 8.24
C ARG A 40 -7.30 -17.22 6.97
N PHE A 41 -8.44 -16.98 6.37
CA PHE A 41 -8.59 -16.14 5.20
C PHE A 41 -9.49 -14.95 5.53
N LEU A 42 -9.00 -13.75 5.33
CA LEU A 42 -9.73 -12.50 5.50
C LEU A 42 -9.78 -11.79 4.15
N VAL A 43 -10.96 -11.53 3.65
CA VAL A 43 -11.17 -10.75 2.42
C VAL A 43 -12.09 -9.59 2.72
N THR A 44 -11.72 -8.44 2.21
CA THR A 44 -12.57 -7.25 2.15
C THR A 44 -12.63 -6.82 0.69
N GLY A 45 -13.81 -6.59 0.16
CA GLY A 45 -13.98 -6.15 -1.22
C GLY A 45 -15.27 -5.40 -1.40
N GLY A 46 -15.28 -4.48 -2.36
CA GLY A 46 -16.44 -3.66 -2.62
C GLY A 46 -16.24 -2.69 -3.77
N TRP A 47 -17.27 -1.93 -4.02
CA TRP A 47 -17.31 -0.93 -5.08
C TRP A 47 -17.17 0.46 -4.48
N VAL A 48 -16.32 1.26 -5.10
CA VAL A 48 -16.11 2.68 -4.78
C VAL A 48 -16.47 3.50 -5.99
N GLU A 49 -17.24 4.54 -5.78
CA GLU A 49 -17.57 5.57 -6.77
C GLU A 49 -17.25 6.94 -6.17
N ARG A 50 -16.57 7.77 -6.95
CA ARG A 50 -16.27 9.15 -6.60
C ARG A 50 -16.70 10.05 -7.75
N LEU A 51 -17.48 11.07 -7.40
CA LEU A 51 -17.97 12.11 -8.31
C LEU A 51 -17.42 13.45 -7.85
N ASN A 52 -16.83 14.21 -8.76
CA ASN A 52 -16.29 15.54 -8.47
C ASN A 52 -17.22 16.59 -9.03
N ALA A 53 -17.60 17.58 -8.19
CA ALA A 53 -18.57 18.61 -8.56
C ALA A 53 -18.07 19.52 -9.68
N SER A 54 -16.79 19.88 -9.67
CA SER A 54 -16.21 20.89 -10.59
C SER A 54 -15.37 20.31 -11.72
N VAL A 55 -14.81 19.12 -11.57
CA VAL A 55 -13.88 18.53 -12.56
C VAL A 55 -14.30 17.09 -12.86
N LYS A 56 -15.21 16.94 -13.83
CA LYS A 56 -15.72 15.61 -14.25
C LYS A 56 -14.62 14.61 -14.69
N GLY A 57 -13.48 15.08 -15.16
CA GLY A 57 -12.34 14.24 -15.47
C GLY A 57 -11.71 13.55 -14.27
N ARG A 58 -12.09 13.91 -13.04
CA ARG A 58 -11.64 13.28 -11.78
C ARG A 58 -12.60 12.24 -11.23
N ASP A 59 -13.69 11.99 -11.92
CA ASP A 59 -14.62 10.95 -11.52
C ASP A 59 -13.97 9.58 -11.72
N PHE A 60 -14.18 8.69 -10.77
CA PHE A 60 -13.81 7.31 -10.95
C PHE A 60 -14.78 6.36 -10.27
N SER A 61 -14.87 5.17 -10.79
CA SER A 61 -15.54 4.06 -10.14
C SER A 61 -14.72 2.78 -10.33
N GLY A 62 -14.75 1.91 -9.35
CA GLY A 62 -14.00 0.67 -9.45
C GLY A 62 -14.17 -0.28 -8.29
N PHE A 63 -13.78 -1.53 -8.53
CA PHE A 63 -13.76 -2.56 -7.52
C PHE A 63 -12.45 -2.51 -6.74
N ASN A 64 -12.55 -2.36 -5.43
CA ASN A 64 -11.44 -2.47 -4.49
C ASN A 64 -11.53 -3.79 -3.73
N ALA A 65 -10.39 -4.45 -3.55
CA ALA A 65 -10.31 -5.67 -2.78
C ALA A 65 -8.98 -5.77 -2.03
N ARG A 66 -9.03 -6.37 -0.84
CA ARG A 66 -7.86 -6.79 -0.07
C ARG A 66 -8.12 -8.19 0.47
N GLY A 67 -7.12 -9.05 0.38
CA GLY A 67 -7.16 -10.39 0.93
C GLY A 67 -5.91 -10.65 1.76
N THR A 68 -6.08 -11.32 2.90
CA THR A 68 -4.98 -11.78 3.75
C THR A 68 -5.22 -13.26 4.05
N TYR A 69 -4.24 -14.07 3.73
CA TYR A 69 -4.18 -15.47 4.15
C TYR A 69 -3.08 -15.64 5.17
N THR A 70 -3.43 -16.14 6.35
CA THR A 70 -2.48 -16.45 7.44
C THR A 70 -2.46 -17.95 7.64
N TRP A 71 -1.26 -18.52 7.70
CA TRP A 71 -1.07 -19.94 7.92
C TRP A 71 0.02 -20.20 8.95
N GLN A 72 -0.36 -20.83 10.05
CA GLN A 72 0.53 -21.32 11.09
C GLN A 72 0.91 -22.77 10.77
N MET A 73 1.98 -22.95 9.97
CA MET A 73 2.42 -24.28 9.53
C MET A 73 2.79 -25.18 10.71
N THR A 74 3.57 -24.62 11.64
CA THR A 74 3.97 -25.24 12.90
C THR A 74 3.91 -24.21 14.02
N GLU A 75 4.17 -24.60 15.26
CA GLU A 75 4.30 -23.65 16.39
C GLU A 75 5.38 -22.59 16.16
N LYS A 76 6.38 -22.91 15.32
CA LYS A 76 7.55 -22.06 15.07
C LYS A 76 7.58 -21.42 13.69
N LEU A 77 6.75 -21.88 12.77
CA LEU A 77 6.80 -21.47 11.38
C LEU A 77 5.42 -20.97 10.94
N GLY A 78 5.36 -19.77 10.43
CA GLY A 78 4.13 -19.21 9.88
C GLY A 78 4.38 -18.35 8.66
N LEU A 79 3.29 -18.09 7.95
CA LEU A 79 3.27 -17.37 6.69
C LEU A 79 2.04 -16.47 6.65
N SER A 80 2.24 -15.23 6.21
CA SER A 80 1.15 -14.33 5.81
C SER A 80 1.30 -13.97 4.34
N ILE A 81 0.23 -14.10 3.58
CA ILE A 81 0.15 -13.67 2.19
C ILE A 81 -0.93 -12.61 2.09
N ASN A 82 -0.59 -11.45 1.55
CA ASN A 82 -1.53 -10.37 1.33
C ASN A 82 -1.62 -10.06 -0.15
N GLY A 83 -2.82 -9.82 -0.63
CA GLY A 83 -3.09 -9.35 -1.98
C GLY A 83 -4.01 -8.15 -1.94
N TRP A 84 -3.80 -7.18 -2.83
CA TRP A 84 -4.67 -6.02 -2.91
C TRP A 84 -4.83 -5.50 -4.33
N ARG A 85 -5.99 -4.94 -4.56
CA ARG A 85 -6.32 -4.10 -5.71
C ARG A 85 -7.13 -2.93 -5.18
N VAL A 86 -6.51 -1.76 -5.15
CA VAL A 86 -7.08 -0.57 -4.50
C VAL A 86 -6.89 0.64 -5.38
N THR A 87 -7.98 1.36 -5.61
CA THR A 87 -7.95 2.66 -6.24
C THR A 87 -7.66 3.71 -5.17
N ALA A 88 -6.58 4.47 -5.37
CA ALA A 88 -6.17 5.57 -4.50
C ALA A 88 -6.32 6.90 -5.23
N ALA A 89 -7.06 7.82 -4.64
CA ALA A 89 -7.16 9.18 -5.16
C ALA A 89 -5.82 9.92 -5.03
N MET A 90 -5.49 10.68 -6.03
CA MET A 90 -4.30 11.52 -6.07
C MET A 90 -4.70 13.00 -6.08
N ASN A 91 -4.11 13.79 -5.19
CA ASN A 91 -4.33 15.25 -5.14
C ASN A 91 -3.20 16.00 -5.84
N ASN A 92 -2.86 15.59 -7.05
CA ASN A 92 -1.91 16.34 -7.88
C ASN A 92 -2.60 16.86 -9.15
N LEU A 93 -1.91 17.81 -9.83
CA LEU A 93 -2.45 18.48 -11.02
C LEU A 93 -2.49 17.61 -12.27
N THR A 94 -1.85 16.44 -12.26
CA THR A 94 -1.59 15.63 -13.47
C THR A 94 -2.20 14.24 -13.43
N THR A 95 -2.63 13.77 -12.26
CA THR A 95 -3.13 12.40 -12.08
C THR A 95 -4.38 12.41 -11.20
N ASN A 96 -5.45 11.76 -11.65
CA ASN A 96 -6.70 11.66 -10.90
C ASN A 96 -6.64 10.63 -9.80
N PHE A 97 -6.27 9.42 -10.17
CA PHE A 97 -6.18 8.29 -9.27
C PHE A 97 -5.08 7.34 -9.72
N SER A 98 -4.67 6.47 -8.84
CA SER A 98 -3.83 5.33 -9.16
C SER A 98 -4.56 4.03 -8.81
N LEU A 99 -4.44 3.05 -9.67
CA LEU A 99 -4.85 1.68 -9.39
C LEU A 99 -3.63 0.91 -8.90
N ASN A 100 -3.62 0.57 -7.62
CA ASN A 100 -2.55 -0.15 -6.96
C ASN A 100 -2.92 -1.62 -6.85
N THR A 101 -2.16 -2.49 -7.49
CA THR A 101 -2.36 -3.95 -7.44
C THR A 101 -1.07 -4.59 -6.98
N GLY A 102 -1.14 -5.41 -5.94
CA GLY A 102 0.06 -6.01 -5.40
C GLY A 102 -0.18 -7.26 -4.59
N VAL A 103 0.93 -7.89 -4.25
CA VAL A 103 1.00 -9.06 -3.39
C VAL A 103 2.19 -8.91 -2.46
N SER A 104 2.06 -9.38 -1.22
CA SER A 104 3.20 -9.56 -0.31
C SER A 104 3.16 -10.93 0.35
N VAL A 105 4.35 -11.44 0.67
CA VAL A 105 4.57 -12.71 1.34
C VAL A 105 5.47 -12.46 2.53
N GLN A 106 5.02 -12.84 3.71
CA GLN A 106 5.68 -12.57 4.98
C GLN A 106 5.85 -13.86 5.78
N PRO A 107 6.89 -14.66 5.49
CA PRO A 107 7.25 -15.81 6.31
C PRO A 107 7.89 -15.35 7.62
N TYR A 108 7.68 -16.11 8.67
CA TYR A 108 8.45 -16.00 9.89
C TYR A 108 8.84 -17.37 10.43
N TRP A 109 9.99 -17.43 11.09
CA TRP A 109 10.52 -18.64 11.71
C TRP A 109 11.08 -18.33 13.10
N GLN A 110 10.41 -18.85 14.13
CA GLN A 110 10.82 -18.79 15.52
C GLN A 110 11.78 -19.96 15.80
N ILE A 111 13.08 -19.74 15.65
CA ILE A 111 14.09 -20.81 15.87
C ILE A 111 14.11 -21.23 17.32
N THR A 112 14.20 -20.24 18.24
CA THR A 112 14.14 -20.40 19.69
C THR A 112 13.19 -19.39 20.28
N GLU A 113 12.91 -19.45 21.56
CA GLU A 113 12.11 -18.44 22.27
C GLU A 113 12.69 -17.01 22.13
N ARG A 114 13.99 -16.91 21.83
CA ARG A 114 14.72 -15.63 21.79
C ARG A 114 15.12 -15.21 20.39
N ILE A 115 15.12 -16.13 19.42
CA ILE A 115 15.59 -15.84 18.04
C ILE A 115 14.48 -16.09 17.05
N ARG A 116 14.19 -15.06 16.25
CA ARG A 116 13.22 -15.12 15.17
C ARG A 116 13.79 -14.53 13.88
N PHE A 117 13.50 -15.18 12.77
CA PHE A 117 13.71 -14.64 11.43
C PHE A 117 12.38 -14.27 10.80
N GLU A 118 12.38 -13.17 10.08
CA GLU A 118 11.23 -12.63 9.38
C GLU A 118 11.64 -12.29 7.94
N GLY A 119 10.79 -12.61 6.99
CA GLY A 119 10.89 -12.14 5.63
C GLY A 119 9.73 -11.22 5.28
N ASP A 120 9.98 -10.22 4.46
CA ASP A 120 8.95 -9.41 3.82
C ASP A 120 9.31 -9.26 2.35
N PHE A 121 8.46 -9.81 1.48
CA PHE A 121 8.63 -9.74 0.04
C PHE A 121 7.38 -9.15 -0.55
N SER A 122 7.50 -8.06 -1.30
CA SER A 122 6.34 -7.42 -1.89
C SER A 122 6.59 -7.01 -3.34
N TYR A 123 5.51 -7.08 -4.11
CA TYR A 123 5.44 -6.67 -5.49
C TYR A 123 4.17 -5.85 -5.69
N GLU A 124 4.30 -4.62 -6.15
CA GLU A 124 3.17 -3.74 -6.41
C GLU A 124 3.31 -3.04 -7.75
N LYS A 125 2.24 -3.06 -8.53
CA LYS A 125 2.06 -2.23 -9.73
C LYS A 125 1.11 -1.10 -9.42
N ARG A 126 1.51 0.12 -9.76
CA ARG A 126 0.68 1.32 -9.73
C ARG A 126 0.47 1.82 -11.14
N ASN A 127 -0.76 1.78 -11.60
CA ASN A 127 -1.17 2.37 -12.87
C ASN A 127 -1.82 3.72 -12.55
N PHE A 128 -1.29 4.78 -13.14
CA PHE A 128 -1.79 6.14 -12.95
C PHE A 128 -2.72 6.50 -14.09
N ASP A 129 -3.91 6.96 -13.73
CA ASP A 129 -4.86 7.45 -14.70
C ASP A 129 -4.58 8.91 -15.05
N ARG A 130 -4.96 9.30 -16.28
CA ARG A 130 -4.68 10.62 -16.86
C ARG A 130 -5.80 11.60 -16.52
N LEU A 131 -5.43 12.83 -16.17
CA LEU A 131 -6.33 13.96 -16.15
C LEU A 131 -6.56 14.43 -17.61
N THR A 132 -7.70 14.06 -18.18
CA THR A 132 -8.09 14.58 -19.49
C THR A 132 -8.63 15.99 -19.36
N GLY A 133 -8.03 16.94 -20.05
CA GLY A 133 -8.60 18.27 -20.26
C GLY A 133 -7.81 19.47 -19.77
N PHE A 134 -6.81 19.35 -18.92
CA PHE A 134 -6.06 20.51 -18.40
C PHE A 134 -4.61 20.63 -18.91
N PHE A 135 -3.90 19.53 -19.08
CA PHE A 135 -2.55 19.51 -19.63
C PHE A 135 -2.38 18.27 -20.50
N ASP A 136 -2.18 18.48 -21.77
CA ASP A 136 -1.94 17.41 -22.74
C ASP A 136 -0.44 17.03 -22.74
N ASP A 137 0.11 16.78 -21.57
CA ASP A 137 1.48 16.29 -21.45
C ASP A 137 1.51 14.79 -21.70
N ALA A 138 1.92 14.42 -22.90
CA ALA A 138 2.05 13.03 -23.32
C ALA A 138 3.00 12.19 -22.45
N SER A 139 3.88 12.86 -21.68
CA SER A 139 4.83 12.17 -20.77
C SER A 139 4.16 11.55 -19.53
N ILE A 140 2.92 11.95 -19.23
CA ILE A 140 2.20 11.51 -18.02
C ILE A 140 1.15 10.43 -18.36
N VAL A 141 0.90 10.20 -19.62
CA VAL A 141 -0.11 9.25 -20.10
C VAL A 141 0.27 7.83 -19.73
N GLY A 142 -0.59 7.20 -18.94
CA GLY A 142 -0.46 5.77 -18.67
C GLY A 142 0.77 5.37 -17.85
N ARG A 143 1.33 6.31 -17.07
CA ARG A 143 2.49 6.04 -16.21
C ARG A 143 2.25 4.80 -15.35
N LYS A 144 3.20 3.89 -15.40
CA LYS A 144 3.21 2.67 -14.61
C LYS A 144 4.45 2.66 -13.73
N ASN A 145 4.23 2.41 -12.47
CA ASN A 145 5.30 2.18 -11.51
C ASN A 145 5.22 0.73 -11.02
N THR A 146 6.36 0.09 -10.93
CA THR A 146 6.49 -1.25 -10.35
C THR A 146 7.44 -1.16 -9.18
N PHE A 147 6.94 -1.50 -7.99
CA PHE A 147 7.72 -1.59 -6.76
C PHE A 147 8.02 -3.05 -6.45
N ARG A 148 9.26 -3.34 -6.08
CA ARG A 148 9.70 -4.63 -5.59
C ARG A 148 10.49 -4.40 -4.31
N ASN A 149 10.08 -5.03 -3.24
CA ASN A 149 10.80 -4.99 -1.98
C ASN A 149 11.08 -6.41 -1.50
N ALA A 150 12.28 -6.61 -0.98
CA ALA A 150 12.69 -7.82 -0.28
C ALA A 150 13.44 -7.41 0.98
N THR A 151 12.97 -7.87 2.14
CA THR A 151 13.61 -7.62 3.43
C THR A 151 13.74 -8.94 4.18
N LEU A 152 14.92 -9.19 4.72
CA LEU A 152 15.17 -10.26 5.68
C LEU A 152 15.60 -9.65 6.99
N ARG A 153 14.99 -10.06 8.07
CA ARG A 153 15.21 -9.53 9.42
C ARG A 153 15.50 -10.67 10.40
N ALA A 154 16.52 -10.49 11.19
CA ALA A 154 16.80 -11.31 12.37
C ALA A 154 16.47 -10.52 13.63
N VAL A 155 15.75 -11.12 14.55
CA VAL A 155 15.37 -10.55 15.85
C VAL A 155 15.93 -11.44 16.94
N TYR A 156 16.60 -10.82 17.91
CA TYR A 156 17.14 -11.48 19.10
C TYR A 156 16.70 -10.76 20.36
N VAL A 157 16.09 -11.51 21.29
CA VAL A 157 15.58 -11.01 22.57
C VAL A 157 16.36 -11.69 23.70
N PRO A 158 17.58 -11.24 24.05
CA PRO A 158 18.38 -11.83 25.11
C PRO A 158 17.74 -11.72 26.48
N HIS A 159 16.99 -10.62 26.69
CA HIS A 159 16.27 -10.32 27.92
C HIS A 159 14.91 -9.69 27.58
N PRO A 160 13.84 -9.88 28.39
CA PRO A 160 12.53 -9.29 28.13
C PRO A 160 12.52 -7.77 27.89
N SER A 161 13.50 -7.07 28.48
CA SER A 161 13.65 -5.61 28.32
C SER A 161 14.55 -5.20 27.14
N LEU A 162 15.19 -6.16 26.44
CA LEU A 162 16.15 -5.85 25.40
C LEU A 162 15.83 -6.61 24.12
N LEU A 163 15.60 -5.87 23.04
CA LEU A 163 15.40 -6.40 21.71
C LEU A 163 16.50 -5.86 20.78
N LEU A 164 17.17 -6.77 20.11
CA LEU A 164 18.13 -6.48 19.07
C LEU A 164 17.55 -6.97 17.75
N SER A 165 17.63 -6.17 16.71
CA SER A 165 17.26 -6.62 15.37
C SER A 165 18.19 -6.06 14.31
N THR A 166 18.45 -6.88 13.31
CA THR A 166 19.17 -6.48 12.10
C THR A 166 18.36 -6.88 10.90
N SER A 167 18.38 -6.08 9.85
CA SER A 167 17.75 -6.41 8.58
C SER A 167 18.62 -6.00 7.40
N ILE A 168 18.53 -6.77 6.34
CA ILE A 168 19.01 -6.41 5.02
C ILE A 168 17.80 -6.21 4.12
N PHE A 169 17.85 -5.23 3.24
CA PHE A 169 16.77 -4.97 2.33
C PHE A 169 17.25 -4.63 0.92
N HIS A 170 16.41 -4.93 -0.03
CA HIS A 170 16.49 -4.52 -1.42
C HIS A 170 15.17 -3.89 -1.83
N SER A 171 15.21 -2.68 -2.40
CA SER A 171 14.04 -1.97 -2.91
C SER A 171 14.32 -1.51 -4.34
N ASP A 172 13.43 -1.81 -5.24
CA ASP A 172 13.47 -1.41 -6.64
C ASP A 172 12.17 -0.71 -7.02
N LEU A 173 12.30 0.45 -7.64
CA LEU A 173 11.22 1.16 -8.32
C LEU A 173 11.57 1.27 -9.79
N SER A 174 10.83 0.55 -10.63
CA SER A 174 10.84 0.71 -12.07
C SER A 174 9.66 1.59 -12.50
N THR A 175 9.90 2.54 -13.38
CA THR A 175 8.87 3.43 -13.94
C THR A 175 9.06 3.55 -15.45
N ASP A 176 7.98 3.73 -16.19
CA ASP A 176 8.01 4.07 -17.62
C ASP A 176 8.12 5.59 -17.87
N ALA A 177 8.14 6.40 -16.80
CA ALA A 177 8.43 7.82 -16.91
C ALA A 177 9.93 8.07 -17.17
N THR A 178 10.25 9.14 -17.89
CA THR A 178 11.61 9.52 -18.31
C THR A 178 12.58 9.74 -17.14
N ALA A 179 12.08 10.01 -15.93
CA ALA A 179 12.87 10.14 -14.72
C ALA A 179 12.14 9.51 -13.54
N GLY A 180 12.88 8.82 -12.66
CA GLY A 180 12.37 8.47 -11.35
C GLY A 180 12.38 7.01 -10.93
N GLY A 181 13.06 6.10 -11.62
CA GLY A 181 13.38 4.78 -11.09
C GLY A 181 14.50 4.86 -10.05
N PHE A 182 14.52 3.96 -9.09
CA PHE A 182 15.65 3.79 -8.17
C PHE A 182 15.84 2.32 -7.79
N ASN A 183 17.07 2.02 -7.40
CA ASN A 183 17.43 0.75 -6.79
C ASN A 183 18.21 1.06 -5.52
N ALA A 184 17.81 0.47 -4.41
CA ALA A 184 18.42 0.69 -3.12
C ALA A 184 18.63 -0.63 -2.37
N ASN A 185 19.82 -0.77 -1.80
CA ASN A 185 20.17 -1.85 -0.89
C ASN A 185 20.62 -1.25 0.43
N GLY A 186 20.33 -1.91 1.53
CA GLY A 186 20.76 -1.41 2.81
C GLY A 186 20.74 -2.47 3.90
N VAL A 187 21.40 -2.10 4.97
CA VAL A 187 21.41 -2.86 6.23
C VAL A 187 20.97 -1.92 7.33
N THR A 188 20.10 -2.40 8.20
CA THR A 188 19.69 -1.68 9.41
C THR A 188 19.98 -2.51 10.63
N ALA A 189 20.39 -1.85 11.71
CA ALA A 189 20.48 -2.43 13.04
C ALA A 189 19.66 -1.58 13.99
N ASN A 190 18.89 -2.22 14.85
CA ASN A 190 18.07 -1.56 15.86
C ASN A 190 18.29 -2.22 17.21
N LEU A 191 18.42 -1.39 18.24
CA LEU A 191 18.46 -1.79 19.64
C LEU A 191 17.32 -1.09 20.35
N GLN A 192 16.44 -1.84 20.98
CA GLN A 192 15.36 -1.32 21.80
C GLN A 192 15.51 -1.82 23.24
N TYR A 193 15.57 -0.88 24.17
CA TYR A 193 15.57 -1.16 25.59
C TYR A 193 14.35 -0.56 26.25
N VAL A 194 13.58 -1.37 26.94
CA VAL A 194 12.39 -0.94 27.69
C VAL A 194 12.72 -0.95 29.18
N TYR A 195 12.81 0.24 29.76
CA TYR A 195 12.95 0.39 31.20
C TYR A 195 11.57 0.43 31.85
N GLY A 196 11.31 -0.48 32.76
CA GLY A 196 10.07 -0.51 33.54
C GLY A 196 10.36 -1.04 34.93
N LYS A 197 9.79 -0.41 35.97
CA LYS A 197 9.68 -1.03 37.27
C LYS A 197 8.74 -2.22 37.17
N ARG A 198 9.20 -3.42 37.54
CA ARG A 198 8.33 -4.54 37.89
C ARG A 198 7.69 -4.27 39.23
#